data_cb5bdd046b9f9c339fb670b540bb05f3
#
_entry.id   cb5bdd046b9f9c339fb670b540bb05f3
#
_cell.length_a   1.000
_cell.length_b   1.000
_cell.length_c   1.000
_cell.angle_alpha   90.00
_cell.angle_beta   90.00
_cell.angle_gamma   90.00
#
_symmetry.space_group_name_H-M   'P 1'
#
loop_
_entity.id
_entity.type
_entity.pdbx_description
1 polymer ?
#
loop_
_entity_poly.entity_id
_entity_poly.type
_entity_poly.pdbx_seq_one_letter_code
_entity_poly.pdbx_strand_id
1 'polypeptide(L)'
;EIAQLNSENKIEDIPPISEREFQEKYIESLGAYQNGNLDKSLKGFKYLLTMNSNYELLDNCQYWIGEIYFKMKEYHNSIIELEKVFNYINSNKHDDALYKLSKCYMNLNNEKQANYELKKLVTNYPNSEYVRKAKLILNN
;
A
#
# COMPACT_ATOMS: atom_id res chain seq x y z
N GLU A 1 -25.86 30.82 28.99
CA GLU A 1 -25.97 29.33 28.94
C GLU A 1 -25.59 28.68 27.59
N ILE A 2 -24.83 29.37 26.74
CA ILE A 2 -24.28 28.77 25.47
C ILE A 2 -22.74 28.66 25.53
N ALA A 3 -22.13 28.84 26.70
CA ALA A 3 -20.67 28.84 26.87
C ALA A 3 -20.11 27.48 27.33
N GLN A 4 -20.86 26.40 27.27
CA GLN A 4 -20.41 25.04 27.75
C GLN A 4 -20.46 23.94 26.72
N LEU A 5 -20.53 24.25 25.40
CA LEU A 5 -20.49 23.24 24.33
C LEU A 5 -19.24 23.32 23.47
N ASN A 6 -18.24 24.09 23.88
CA ASN A 6 -16.88 23.99 23.31
C ASN A 6 -15.96 23.20 24.25
N SER A 7 -16.38 22.02 24.66
CA SER A 7 -15.40 21.02 25.07
C SER A 7 -14.73 20.48 23.80
N GLU A 8 -13.79 21.25 23.37
CA GLU A 8 -12.52 20.92 22.78
C GLU A 8 -12.38 19.40 22.54
N ASN A 9 -12.68 18.97 21.29
CA ASN A 9 -11.95 17.89 20.71
C ASN A 9 -10.49 18.38 20.61
N LYS A 10 -9.74 18.29 21.70
CA LYS A 10 -8.30 18.18 21.65
C LYS A 10 -8.05 16.91 20.85
N ILE A 11 -7.77 17.09 19.56
CA ILE A 11 -6.90 16.15 18.88
C ILE A 11 -5.65 16.22 19.75
N GLU A 12 -5.47 15.21 20.62
CA GLU A 12 -4.24 15.06 21.36
C GLU A 12 -3.15 15.13 20.32
N ASP A 13 -2.27 16.14 20.40
CA ASP A 13 -1.08 16.22 19.59
C ASP A 13 -0.25 14.99 19.92
N ILE A 14 -0.50 13.91 19.17
CA ILE A 14 0.32 12.69 19.26
C ILE A 14 1.70 13.15 18.78
N PRO A 15 2.70 13.14 19.65
CA PRO A 15 4.02 13.59 19.24
C PRO A 15 4.48 12.72 18.06
N PRO A 16 5.15 13.32 17.06
CA PRO A 16 5.65 12.56 15.94
C PRO A 16 6.56 11.45 16.44
N ILE A 17 6.34 10.23 15.94
CA ILE A 17 7.23 9.12 16.16
C ILE A 17 8.64 9.49 15.66
N SER A 18 9.69 9.12 16.38
CA SER A 18 11.05 9.33 15.89
C SER A 18 11.33 8.49 14.65
N GLU A 19 12.25 8.94 13.80
CA GLU A 19 12.66 8.18 12.61
C GLU A 19 13.15 6.78 12.97
N ARG A 20 13.90 6.67 14.07
CA ARG A 20 14.39 5.39 14.56
C ARG A 20 13.24 4.44 14.94
N GLU A 21 12.27 4.92 15.70
CA GLU A 21 11.11 4.12 16.09
C GLU A 21 10.27 3.71 14.87
N PHE A 22 10.14 4.61 13.88
CA PHE A 22 9.50 4.29 12.62
C PHE A 22 10.20 3.14 11.89
N GLN A 23 11.53 3.22 11.75
CA GLN A 23 12.32 2.19 11.09
C GLN A 23 12.26 0.86 11.83
N GLU A 24 12.37 0.87 13.16
CA GLU A 24 12.24 -0.34 13.99
C GLU A 24 10.88 -1.00 13.80
N LYS A 25 9.80 -0.24 13.80
CA LYS A 25 8.44 -0.75 13.56
C LYS A 25 8.25 -1.25 12.14
N TYR A 26 8.84 -0.57 11.16
CA TYR A 26 8.82 -0.99 9.77
C TYR A 26 9.50 -2.37 9.59
N ILE A 27 10.70 -2.53 10.14
CA ILE A 27 11.47 -3.79 10.10
C ILE A 27 10.70 -4.92 10.81
N GLU A 28 10.12 -4.64 11.98
CA GLU A 28 9.29 -5.59 12.72
C GLU A 28 8.10 -6.07 11.88
N SER A 29 7.43 -5.14 11.20
CA SER A 29 6.28 -5.43 10.35
C SER A 29 6.66 -6.26 9.12
N LEU A 30 7.80 -5.98 8.48
CA LEU A 30 8.36 -6.80 7.40
C LEU A 30 8.70 -8.21 7.88
N GLY A 31 9.34 -8.32 9.04
CA GLY A 31 9.66 -9.61 9.64
C GLY A 31 8.42 -10.45 9.92
N ALA A 32 7.36 -9.83 10.41
CA ALA A 32 6.07 -10.49 10.62
C ALA A 32 5.49 -11.03 9.29
N TYR A 33 5.55 -10.24 8.21
CA TYR A 33 5.15 -10.68 6.87
C TYR A 33 5.96 -11.91 6.40
N GLN A 34 7.27 -11.84 6.51
CA GLN A 34 8.18 -12.92 6.11
C GLN A 34 7.93 -14.22 6.89
N ASN A 35 7.54 -14.10 8.15
CA ASN A 35 7.22 -15.24 9.03
C ASN A 35 5.77 -15.72 8.87
N GLY A 36 5.00 -15.15 7.96
CA GLY A 36 3.61 -15.52 7.71
C GLY A 36 2.61 -14.99 8.74
N ASN A 37 3.04 -14.13 9.67
CA ASN A 37 2.15 -13.48 10.63
C ASN A 37 1.53 -12.22 10.00
N LEU A 38 0.56 -12.46 9.11
CA LEU A 38 -0.04 -11.39 8.29
C LEU A 38 -0.83 -10.38 9.12
N ASP A 39 -1.53 -10.82 10.17
CA ASP A 39 -2.29 -9.91 11.04
C ASP A 39 -1.37 -8.94 11.79
N LYS A 40 -0.27 -9.43 12.33
CA LYS A 40 0.72 -8.59 13.01
C LYS A 40 1.36 -7.60 12.03
N SER A 41 1.72 -8.07 10.83
CA SER A 41 2.29 -7.24 9.78
C SER A 41 1.33 -6.12 9.36
N LEU A 42 0.07 -6.47 9.12
CA LEU A 42 -0.97 -5.51 8.74
C LEU A 42 -1.16 -4.43 9.80
N LYS A 43 -1.26 -4.82 11.07
CA LYS A 43 -1.39 -3.87 12.19
C LYS A 43 -0.18 -2.93 12.28
N GLY A 44 1.03 -3.46 12.07
CA GLY A 44 2.26 -2.69 12.13
C GLY A 44 2.32 -1.62 11.03
N PHE A 45 2.04 -1.97 9.78
CA PHE A 45 2.04 -1.00 8.68
C PHE A 45 0.90 0.02 8.79
N LYS A 46 -0.29 -0.40 9.20
CA LYS A 46 -1.41 0.53 9.45
C LYS A 46 -1.09 1.51 10.56
N TYR A 47 -0.45 1.06 11.63
CA TYR A 47 0.02 1.93 12.71
C TYR A 47 0.96 3.01 12.18
N LEU A 48 1.94 2.64 11.33
CA LEU A 48 2.88 3.59 10.74
C LEU A 48 2.20 4.65 9.87
N LEU A 49 1.14 4.28 9.14
CA LEU A 49 0.38 5.24 8.34
C LEU A 49 -0.42 6.23 9.18
N THR A 50 -0.80 5.85 10.41
CA THR A 50 -1.55 6.75 11.31
C THR A 50 -0.65 7.72 12.06
N MET A 51 0.65 7.47 12.09
CA MET A 51 1.60 8.35 12.76
C MET A 51 1.80 9.64 11.96
N ASN A 52 1.85 10.76 12.67
CA ASN A 52 2.15 12.06 12.06
C ASN A 52 3.63 12.13 11.72
N SER A 53 4.00 11.60 10.55
CA SER A 53 5.36 11.55 10.05
C SER A 53 5.41 11.84 8.56
N ASN A 54 6.49 12.44 8.10
CA ASN A 54 6.77 12.69 6.68
C ASN A 54 7.89 11.76 6.17
N TYR A 55 7.98 10.55 6.71
CA TYR A 55 9.05 9.63 6.35
C TYR A 55 8.87 9.05 4.95
N GLU A 56 9.99 8.87 4.28
CA GLU A 56 10.06 8.39 2.89
C GLU A 56 9.42 7.01 2.68
N LEU A 57 9.30 6.20 3.73
CA LEU A 57 8.76 4.84 3.64
C LEU A 57 7.23 4.75 3.80
N LEU A 58 6.51 5.87 3.86
CA LEU A 58 5.04 5.84 3.97
C LEU A 58 4.37 5.20 2.75
N ASP A 59 4.87 5.49 1.56
CA ASP A 59 4.41 4.85 0.32
C ASP A 59 4.67 3.34 0.32
N ASN A 60 5.81 2.92 0.85
CA ASN A 60 6.12 1.51 1.04
C ASN A 60 5.14 0.85 2.02
N CYS A 61 4.82 1.51 3.14
CA CYS A 61 3.82 1.01 4.08
C CYS A 61 2.46 0.82 3.41
N GLN A 62 2.03 1.78 2.59
CA GLN A 62 0.78 1.70 1.84
C GLN A 62 0.78 0.52 0.86
N TYR A 63 1.88 0.34 0.14
CA TYR A 63 2.06 -0.81 -0.76
C TYR A 63 2.01 -2.14 0.01
N TRP A 64 2.71 -2.24 1.14
CA TRP A 64 2.73 -3.47 1.95
C TRP A 64 1.35 -3.85 2.47
N ILE A 65 0.53 -2.88 2.85
CA ILE A 65 -0.85 -3.15 3.26
C ILE A 65 -1.63 -3.82 2.12
N GLY A 66 -1.50 -3.29 0.89
CA GLY A 66 -2.09 -3.90 -0.30
C GLY A 66 -1.58 -5.31 -0.57
N GLU A 67 -0.28 -5.52 -0.45
CA GLU A 67 0.37 -6.83 -0.61
C GLU A 67 -0.11 -7.85 0.43
N ILE A 68 -0.26 -7.42 1.68
CA ILE A 68 -0.75 -8.28 2.76
C ILE A 68 -2.18 -8.74 2.50
N TYR A 69 -3.07 -7.83 2.10
CA TYR A 69 -4.43 -8.20 1.72
C TYR A 69 -4.45 -9.14 0.52
N PHE A 70 -3.57 -8.95 -0.46
CA PHE A 70 -3.41 -9.90 -1.56
C PHE A 70 -3.02 -11.30 -1.05
N LYS A 71 -2.06 -11.36 -0.14
CA LYS A 71 -1.59 -12.63 0.46
C LYS A 71 -2.70 -13.33 1.27
N MET A 72 -3.57 -12.55 1.90
CA MET A 72 -4.79 -13.03 2.58
C MET A 72 -5.89 -13.45 1.61
N LYS A 73 -5.70 -13.25 0.30
CA LYS A 73 -6.72 -13.44 -0.75
C LYS A 73 -7.93 -12.51 -0.62
N GLU A 74 -7.76 -11.41 0.08
CA GLU A 74 -8.76 -10.34 0.20
C GLU A 74 -8.54 -9.31 -0.93
N TYR A 75 -8.85 -9.72 -2.17
CA TYR A 75 -8.49 -8.98 -3.38
C TYR A 75 -9.16 -7.60 -3.48
N HIS A 76 -10.40 -7.45 -3.04
CA HIS A 76 -11.08 -6.15 -3.04
C HIS A 76 -10.42 -5.17 -2.08
N ASN A 77 -10.06 -5.61 -0.87
CA ASN A 77 -9.34 -4.78 0.08
C ASN A 77 -7.93 -4.45 -0.44
N SER A 78 -7.26 -5.41 -1.07
CA SER A 78 -5.97 -5.19 -1.71
C SER A 78 -6.04 -4.08 -2.77
N ILE A 79 -7.04 -4.12 -3.66
CA ILE A 79 -7.25 -3.10 -4.70
C ILE A 79 -7.40 -1.70 -4.07
N ILE A 80 -8.26 -1.57 -3.06
CA ILE A 80 -8.49 -0.29 -2.37
C ILE A 80 -7.18 0.28 -1.84
N GLU A 81 -6.38 -0.53 -1.19
CA GLU A 81 -5.14 -0.09 -0.57
C GLU A 81 -4.02 0.18 -1.60
N LEU A 82 -3.93 -0.63 -2.65
CA LEU A 82 -2.95 -0.43 -3.72
C LEU A 82 -3.22 0.85 -4.52
N GLU A 83 -4.48 1.20 -4.75
CA GLU A 83 -4.83 2.45 -5.45
C GLU A 83 -4.38 3.68 -4.68
N LYS A 84 -4.33 3.63 -3.35
CA LYS A 84 -3.82 4.73 -2.52
C LYS A 84 -2.32 4.99 -2.71
N VAL A 85 -1.55 4.02 -3.23
CA VAL A 85 -0.12 4.22 -3.52
C VAL A 85 0.09 5.35 -4.52
N PHE A 86 -0.83 5.55 -5.47
CA PHE A 86 -0.73 6.61 -6.48
C PHE A 86 -0.93 8.02 -5.90
N ASN A 87 -1.41 8.15 -4.67
CA ASN A 87 -1.47 9.44 -3.96
C ASN A 87 -0.07 9.95 -3.56
N TYR A 88 0.91 9.06 -3.50
CA TYR A 88 2.32 9.40 -3.28
C TYR A 88 3.00 9.68 -4.63
N ILE A 89 3.02 10.95 -5.05
CA ILE A 89 3.36 11.37 -6.41
C ILE A 89 4.75 10.89 -6.86
N ASN A 90 5.74 10.91 -5.96
CA ASN A 90 7.12 10.54 -6.26
C ASN A 90 7.48 9.11 -5.81
N SER A 91 6.50 8.28 -5.57
CA SER A 91 6.74 6.91 -5.11
C SER A 91 7.41 6.05 -6.19
N ASN A 92 8.39 5.26 -5.77
CA ASN A 92 8.98 4.21 -6.59
C ASN A 92 8.16 2.90 -6.55
N LYS A 93 6.97 2.92 -5.95
CA LYS A 93 6.07 1.76 -5.83
C LYS A 93 4.90 1.76 -6.82
N HIS A 94 4.84 2.71 -7.75
CA HIS A 94 3.73 2.79 -8.69
C HIS A 94 3.67 1.58 -9.64
N ASP A 95 4.79 1.14 -10.17
CA ASP A 95 4.84 -0.04 -11.05
C ASP A 95 4.58 -1.34 -10.28
N ASP A 96 5.10 -1.47 -9.05
CA ASP A 96 4.75 -2.56 -8.14
C ASP A 96 3.25 -2.63 -7.91
N ALA A 97 2.62 -1.48 -7.63
CA ALA A 97 1.18 -1.39 -7.38
C ALA A 97 0.37 -1.76 -8.63
N LEU A 98 0.73 -1.28 -9.82
CA LEU A 98 0.07 -1.62 -11.08
C LEU A 98 0.12 -3.13 -11.36
N TYR A 99 1.28 -3.73 -11.17
CA TYR A 99 1.44 -5.16 -11.38
C TYR A 99 0.61 -5.98 -10.38
N LYS A 100 0.59 -5.59 -9.10
CA LYS A 100 -0.22 -6.26 -8.08
C LYS A 100 -1.72 -6.05 -8.30
N LEU A 101 -2.16 -4.86 -8.71
CA LEU A 101 -3.55 -4.59 -9.10
C LEU A 101 -3.99 -5.52 -10.22
N SER A 102 -3.17 -5.71 -11.25
CA SER A 102 -3.49 -6.64 -12.33
C SER A 102 -3.70 -8.07 -11.83
N LYS A 103 -2.90 -8.51 -10.88
CA LYS A 103 -3.05 -9.83 -10.25
C LYS A 103 -4.33 -9.94 -9.42
N CYS A 104 -4.72 -8.88 -8.70
CA CYS A 104 -5.99 -8.84 -7.98
C CYS A 104 -7.16 -9.03 -8.94
N TYR A 105 -7.17 -8.26 -10.04
CA TYR A 105 -8.24 -8.35 -11.04
C TYR A 105 -8.28 -9.71 -11.74
N MET A 106 -7.13 -10.33 -12.01
CA MET A 106 -7.07 -11.70 -12.54
C MET A 106 -7.72 -12.70 -11.58
N ASN A 107 -7.42 -12.60 -10.29
CA ASN A 107 -8.02 -13.48 -9.28
C ASN A 107 -9.52 -13.25 -9.10
N LEU A 108 -10.01 -12.07 -9.48
CA LEU A 108 -11.44 -11.74 -9.51
C LEU A 108 -12.11 -12.04 -10.86
N ASN A 109 -11.40 -12.70 -11.79
CA ASN A 109 -11.85 -12.99 -13.15
C ASN A 109 -12.23 -11.73 -13.97
N ASN A 110 -11.62 -10.59 -13.64
CA ASN A 110 -11.78 -9.33 -14.39
C ASN A 110 -10.57 -9.10 -15.30
N GLU A 111 -10.48 -9.85 -16.37
CA GLU A 111 -9.39 -9.80 -17.34
C GLU A 111 -9.27 -8.41 -17.99
N LYS A 112 -10.40 -7.78 -18.29
CA LYS A 112 -10.42 -6.45 -18.91
C LYS A 112 -9.69 -5.42 -18.04
N GLN A 113 -9.99 -5.38 -16.76
CA GLN A 113 -9.36 -4.44 -15.84
C GLN A 113 -7.89 -4.82 -15.57
N ALA A 114 -7.59 -6.11 -15.47
CA ALA A 114 -6.21 -6.59 -15.33
C ALA A 114 -5.34 -6.11 -16.50
N ASN A 115 -5.84 -6.27 -17.73
CA ASN A 115 -5.12 -5.82 -18.93
C ASN A 115 -4.97 -4.30 -18.99
N TYR A 116 -5.95 -3.55 -18.51
CA TYR A 116 -5.86 -2.10 -18.40
C TYR A 116 -4.69 -1.68 -17.49
N GLU A 117 -4.54 -2.29 -16.33
CA GLU A 117 -3.45 -1.99 -15.39
C GLU A 117 -2.09 -2.38 -15.99
N LEU A 118 -2.00 -3.53 -16.65
CA LEU A 118 -0.76 -3.97 -17.31
C LEU A 118 -0.35 -3.04 -18.46
N LYS A 119 -1.30 -2.55 -19.24
CA LYS A 119 -1.02 -1.57 -20.32
C LYS A 119 -0.50 -0.25 -19.75
N LYS A 120 -1.07 0.24 -18.65
CA LYS A 120 -0.57 1.41 -17.94
C LYS A 120 0.88 1.21 -17.48
N LEU A 121 1.20 0.03 -16.93
CA LEU A 121 2.55 -0.31 -16.51
C LEU A 121 3.54 -0.26 -17.68
N VAL A 122 3.25 -0.93 -18.77
CA VAL A 122 4.12 -0.98 -19.95
C VAL A 122 4.32 0.40 -20.57
N THR A 123 3.27 1.22 -20.62
CA THR A 123 3.30 2.53 -21.23
C THR A 123 4.02 3.57 -20.37
N ASN A 124 3.72 3.60 -19.07
CA ASN A 124 4.18 4.67 -18.19
C ASN A 124 5.48 4.32 -17.45
N TYR A 125 5.80 3.04 -17.34
CA TYR A 125 6.99 2.53 -16.63
C TYR A 125 7.81 1.57 -17.48
N PRO A 126 8.32 2.01 -18.65
CA PRO A 126 8.98 1.13 -19.61
C PRO A 126 10.25 0.47 -19.09
N ASN A 127 10.85 1.02 -18.03
CA ASN A 127 12.05 0.48 -17.38
C ASN A 127 11.74 -0.41 -16.16
N SER A 128 10.47 -0.64 -15.87
CA SER A 128 10.08 -1.52 -14.75
C SER A 128 10.50 -2.97 -15.00
N GLU A 129 10.93 -3.66 -13.95
CA GLU A 129 11.21 -5.09 -13.97
C GLU A 129 10.00 -5.95 -14.39
N TYR A 130 8.78 -5.42 -14.23
CA TYR A 130 7.54 -6.13 -14.56
C TYR A 130 7.15 -6.06 -16.04
N VAL A 131 7.77 -5.20 -16.84
CA VAL A 131 7.38 -4.97 -18.24
C VAL A 131 7.40 -6.27 -19.06
N ARG A 132 8.44 -7.07 -18.91
CA ARG A 132 8.53 -8.36 -19.62
C ARG A 132 7.38 -9.30 -19.27
N LYS A 133 7.08 -9.44 -18.00
CA LYS A 133 5.95 -10.28 -17.51
C LYS A 133 4.62 -9.73 -18.00
N ALA A 134 4.42 -8.41 -17.91
CA ALA A 134 3.22 -7.74 -18.38
C ALA A 134 2.96 -7.99 -19.88
N LYS A 135 3.98 -7.84 -20.70
CA LYS A 135 3.88 -8.10 -22.15
C LYS A 135 3.52 -9.56 -22.46
N LEU A 136 4.09 -10.51 -21.73
CA LEU A 136 3.74 -11.92 -21.89
C LEU A 136 2.27 -12.21 -21.59
N ILE A 137 1.72 -11.58 -20.55
CA ILE A 137 0.31 -11.72 -20.19
C ILE A 137 -0.58 -11.06 -21.24
N LEU A 138 -0.24 -9.83 -21.68
CA LEU A 138 -1.03 -9.07 -22.66
C LEU A 138 -1.07 -9.72 -24.06
N ASN A 139 -0.07 -10.50 -24.41
CA ASN A 139 0.07 -11.14 -25.74
C ASN A 139 -0.53 -12.57 -25.78
N ASN A 140 -1.10 -13.03 -24.69
CA ASN A 140 -1.83 -14.31 -24.65
C ASN A 140 -3.34 -14.09 -24.98
#